data_5e47f4ca8950236eb9cd558702543af0
#
_entry.id   5e47f4ca8950236eb9cd558702543af0
#
_cell.length_a   1.000
_cell.length_b   1.000
_cell.length_c   1.000
_cell.angle_alpha   90.00
_cell.angle_beta   90.00
_cell.angle_gamma   90.00
#
_symmetry.space_group_name_H-M   'P 1'
#
loop_
_entity.id
_entity.type
_entity.pdbx_description
1 polymer ?
#
loop_
_entity_poly.entity_id
_entity_poly.type
_entity_poly.pdbx_seq_one_letter_code
_entity_poly.pdbx_strand_id
1 'polypeptide(L)'
;MSENTVTHLPLKSTTKEPVSGAPAQAANYDSLPLAKMQPGERIAAFVAKTGRYSLHRASDTLYRFDGAIWRAISDSAVKSDLADFYMTRGFQPGASVFESDARALKIYSSTKQSPEMAEPKAGVIAFANGVYSIIDGSFSSHCAENWLRSHNGIDYAAALPGETLSGSAPHFSKWLAHNAGNDEAKAKRILAALYMVLTHRYEWQLYVEVTGKGGSGKSVFMSLCRLLSGEDGSKATTLHALRDSMALETLIDARLITMSDQPAYSGDCANLKAITGGDSIFINPKYKKGFDAKINAVVVVANNEPAVFTEHNGGISRRRVLFKFGEPVERPDPEFMAKIKTELPVIVRHLLKELDDTTAKSLLIQQRDSEESFDAKAETSSIYSFVKHLDPLPAPTGMRMGGKPATTNEERPREYLYHAYLAFMQYNGFQNPLSVLKFRQAVIAIMKERGHEFADKRDSVGLRYNVELAESASEWLP
;
A
#
# COMPACT_ATOMS: atom_id res chain seq x y z
N MET A 1 37.97 3.49 49.40
CA MET A 1 37.64 2.20 49.99
C MET A 1 36.25 2.28 50.57
N SER A 2 35.29 1.75 49.89
CA SER A 2 34.02 1.20 50.40
C SER A 2 33.24 0.69 49.15
N GLU A 3 33.26 -0.62 49.02
CA GLU A 3 32.53 -1.37 48.02
C GLU A 3 31.03 -1.33 48.34
N ASN A 4 30.20 -0.89 47.38
CA ASN A 4 28.75 -1.05 47.44
C ASN A 4 28.38 -2.29 46.65
N THR A 5 28.12 -3.37 47.35
CA THR A 5 27.63 -4.64 46.87
C THR A 5 26.12 -4.47 46.54
N VAL A 6 25.78 -4.52 45.27
CA VAL A 6 24.36 -4.57 44.80
C VAL A 6 23.91 -6.03 44.84
N THR A 7 23.00 -6.31 45.75
CA THR A 7 22.36 -7.62 45.92
C THR A 7 21.26 -7.79 44.87
N HIS A 8 21.46 -8.68 43.88
CA HIS A 8 20.43 -9.11 42.97
C HIS A 8 19.41 -10.00 43.65
N LEU A 9 18.17 -9.52 43.80
CA LEU A 9 17.01 -10.36 44.15
C LEU A 9 16.54 -11.13 42.88
N PRO A 10 16.22 -12.43 42.96
CA PRO A 10 15.75 -13.18 41.83
C PRO A 10 14.29 -12.82 41.50
N LEU A 11 14.06 -12.38 40.25
CA LEU A 11 12.72 -12.22 39.71
C LEU A 11 12.02 -13.59 39.62
N LYS A 12 10.95 -13.75 40.39
CA LYS A 12 10.05 -14.88 40.27
C LYS A 12 9.44 -14.87 38.86
N SER A 13 9.76 -15.88 38.07
CA SER A 13 9.08 -16.20 36.80
C SER A 13 7.65 -16.63 37.11
N THR A 14 6.68 -15.75 36.93
CA THR A 14 5.29 -16.14 36.80
C THR A 14 5.07 -16.55 35.33
N THR A 15 5.28 -17.82 35.02
CA THR A 15 4.73 -18.46 33.86
C THR A 15 3.20 -18.43 33.99
N LYS A 16 2.57 -17.45 33.33
CA LYS A 16 1.16 -17.53 33.02
C LYS A 16 1.00 -18.59 31.94
N GLU A 17 0.44 -19.74 32.32
CA GLU A 17 -0.07 -20.73 31.39
C GLU A 17 -1.01 -20.04 30.38
N PRO A 18 -0.95 -20.41 29.07
CA PRO A 18 -1.90 -19.91 28.09
C PRO A 18 -3.29 -20.37 28.55
N VAL A 19 -4.21 -19.42 28.70
CA VAL A 19 -5.62 -19.72 28.94
C VAL A 19 -6.12 -20.45 27.69
N SER A 20 -6.12 -21.77 27.75
CA SER A 20 -6.81 -22.61 26.80
C SER A 20 -8.29 -22.38 26.99
N GLY A 21 -8.88 -21.48 26.23
CA GLY A 21 -10.33 -21.37 26.07
C GLY A 21 -10.80 -22.60 25.29
N ALA A 22 -10.82 -23.75 25.98
CA ALA A 22 -11.59 -24.88 25.50
C ALA A 22 -13.05 -24.41 25.37
N PRO A 23 -13.75 -24.67 24.25
CA PRO A 23 -15.16 -24.38 24.15
C PRO A 23 -15.87 -25.15 25.30
N ALA A 24 -16.74 -24.43 26.02
CA ALA A 24 -17.61 -25.02 27.03
C ALA A 24 -18.14 -26.34 26.50
N GLN A 25 -18.12 -27.40 27.34
CA GLN A 25 -18.48 -28.79 27.08
C GLN A 25 -19.35 -28.96 25.84
N ALA A 26 -18.80 -29.60 24.81
CA ALA A 26 -19.53 -29.90 23.58
C ALA A 26 -20.77 -30.70 23.96
N ALA A 27 -21.91 -30.02 24.03
CA ALA A 27 -23.20 -30.69 24.11
C ALA A 27 -23.23 -31.67 22.93
N ASN A 28 -23.60 -32.92 23.20
CA ASN A 28 -23.63 -33.95 22.16
C ASN A 28 -24.81 -33.69 21.21
N TYR A 29 -24.61 -32.70 20.31
CA TYR A 29 -25.61 -32.31 19.32
C TYR A 29 -25.83 -33.36 18.24
N ASP A 30 -25.04 -34.45 18.23
CA ASP A 30 -25.16 -35.51 17.23
C ASP A 30 -26.34 -36.45 17.51
N SER A 31 -26.84 -36.49 18.74
CA SER A 31 -27.93 -37.40 19.15
C SER A 31 -29.34 -36.85 18.95
N LEU A 32 -29.53 -35.54 18.79
CA LEU A 32 -30.86 -34.92 18.64
C LEU A 32 -31.18 -34.66 17.17
N PRO A 33 -32.40 -34.97 16.70
CA PRO A 33 -32.86 -34.61 15.36
C PRO A 33 -32.94 -33.11 15.20
N LEU A 34 -32.33 -32.56 14.12
CA LEU A 34 -32.31 -31.11 13.83
C LEU A 34 -33.71 -30.47 13.80
N ALA A 35 -34.74 -31.23 13.40
CA ALA A 35 -36.14 -30.78 13.39
C ALA A 35 -36.69 -30.43 14.79
N LYS A 36 -36.13 -30.98 15.85
CA LYS A 36 -36.53 -30.73 17.25
C LYS A 36 -35.69 -29.66 17.94
N MET A 37 -34.59 -29.18 17.28
CA MET A 37 -33.71 -28.18 17.83
C MET A 37 -34.24 -26.76 17.61
N GLN A 38 -33.99 -25.87 18.57
CA GLN A 38 -34.17 -24.44 18.40
C GLN A 38 -33.10 -23.87 17.43
N PRO A 39 -33.32 -22.70 16.78
CA PRO A 39 -32.35 -22.09 15.86
C PRO A 39 -30.94 -22.00 16.43
N GLY A 40 -30.78 -21.57 17.69
CA GLY A 40 -29.47 -21.47 18.35
C GLY A 40 -28.76 -22.82 18.51
N GLU A 41 -29.50 -23.89 18.81
CA GLU A 41 -28.94 -25.25 18.93
C GLU A 41 -28.51 -25.81 17.58
N ARG A 42 -29.32 -25.58 16.52
CA ARG A 42 -28.93 -25.95 15.15
C ARG A 42 -27.65 -25.23 14.69
N ILE A 43 -27.54 -23.94 15.01
CA ILE A 43 -26.33 -23.15 14.68
C ILE A 43 -25.14 -23.63 15.50
N ALA A 44 -25.30 -23.95 16.79
CA ALA A 44 -24.21 -24.50 17.59
C ALA A 44 -23.70 -25.83 17.00
N ALA A 45 -24.60 -26.71 16.57
CA ALA A 45 -24.27 -27.97 15.91
C ALA A 45 -23.59 -27.75 14.55
N PHE A 46 -24.07 -26.78 13.77
CA PHE A 46 -23.48 -26.38 12.49
C PHE A 46 -22.05 -25.86 12.67
N VAL A 47 -21.85 -24.91 13.59
CA VAL A 47 -20.52 -24.32 13.85
C VAL A 47 -19.54 -25.35 14.39
N ALA A 48 -19.99 -26.25 15.26
CA ALA A 48 -19.14 -27.34 15.76
C ALA A 48 -18.57 -28.23 14.65
N LYS A 49 -19.30 -28.39 13.53
CA LYS A 49 -18.86 -29.17 12.37
C LYS A 49 -18.14 -28.37 11.30
N THR A 50 -18.53 -27.13 11.06
CA THR A 50 -18.06 -26.33 9.93
C THR A 50 -16.95 -25.34 10.28
N GLY A 51 -16.64 -25.16 11.56
CA GLY A 51 -15.57 -24.32 12.05
C GLY A 51 -16.02 -22.97 12.62
N ARG A 52 -15.07 -22.06 12.78
CA ARG A 52 -15.26 -20.79 13.49
C ARG A 52 -15.81 -19.71 12.56
N TYR A 53 -16.74 -18.93 13.08
CA TYR A 53 -17.33 -17.77 12.41
C TYR A 53 -17.12 -16.52 13.25
N SER A 54 -16.99 -15.37 12.61
CA SER A 54 -16.88 -14.07 13.23
C SER A 54 -17.60 -13.02 12.38
N LEU A 55 -18.21 -12.02 13.03
CA LEU A 55 -18.94 -10.95 12.36
C LEU A 55 -18.16 -9.64 12.44
N HIS A 56 -17.95 -8.99 11.30
CA HIS A 56 -17.53 -7.61 11.24
C HIS A 56 -18.76 -6.71 11.27
N ARG A 57 -19.07 -6.14 12.46
CA ARG A 57 -20.34 -5.42 12.70
C ARG A 57 -20.52 -4.16 11.84
N ALA A 58 -19.44 -3.41 11.59
CA ALA A 58 -19.56 -2.18 10.83
C ALA A 58 -20.08 -2.39 9.40
N SER A 59 -19.61 -3.46 8.72
CA SER A 59 -20.04 -3.82 7.36
C SER A 59 -21.13 -4.90 7.31
N ASP A 60 -21.57 -5.43 8.46
CA ASP A 60 -22.47 -6.61 8.57
C ASP A 60 -21.97 -7.82 7.75
N THR A 61 -20.65 -8.00 7.66
CA THR A 61 -20.03 -9.08 6.90
C THR A 61 -19.63 -10.22 7.81
N LEU A 62 -20.11 -11.43 7.48
CA LEU A 62 -19.74 -12.65 8.18
C LEU A 62 -18.47 -13.23 7.56
N TYR A 63 -17.55 -13.68 8.43
CA TYR A 63 -16.31 -14.36 8.04
C TYR A 63 -16.30 -15.77 8.62
N ARG A 64 -15.72 -16.70 7.85
CA ARG A 64 -15.45 -18.08 8.29
C ARG A 64 -13.95 -18.33 8.25
N PHE A 65 -13.41 -18.94 9.32
CA PHE A 65 -12.03 -19.39 9.35
C PHE A 65 -11.93 -20.74 8.63
N ASP A 66 -11.09 -20.82 7.59
CA ASP A 66 -10.94 -22.01 6.74
C ASP A 66 -9.79 -22.94 7.18
N GLY A 67 -9.18 -22.65 8.33
CA GLY A 67 -7.99 -23.34 8.84
C GLY A 67 -6.70 -22.54 8.64
N ALA A 68 -6.68 -21.59 7.72
CA ALA A 68 -5.55 -20.70 7.45
C ALA A 68 -5.90 -19.22 7.65
N ILE A 69 -7.01 -18.78 7.08
CA ILE A 69 -7.42 -17.37 7.04
C ILE A 69 -8.93 -17.21 7.27
N TRP A 70 -9.35 -15.99 7.57
CA TRP A 70 -10.74 -15.59 7.64
C TRP A 70 -11.24 -15.13 6.27
N ARG A 71 -12.21 -15.85 5.70
CA ARG A 71 -12.83 -15.51 4.42
C ARG A 71 -14.21 -14.91 4.61
N ALA A 72 -14.46 -13.79 3.98
CA ALA A 72 -15.80 -13.22 3.92
C ALA A 72 -16.73 -14.16 3.16
N ILE A 73 -17.94 -14.41 3.71
CA ILE A 73 -18.95 -15.26 3.09
C ILE A 73 -20.25 -14.49 2.89
N SER A 74 -20.91 -14.74 1.77
CA SER A 74 -22.21 -14.14 1.47
C SER A 74 -23.34 -14.85 2.20
N ASP A 75 -24.46 -14.16 2.41
CA ASP A 75 -25.65 -14.76 3.00
C ASP A 75 -26.16 -15.97 2.20
N SER A 76 -26.02 -15.94 0.87
CA SER A 76 -26.37 -17.07 0.00
C SER A 76 -25.45 -18.28 0.24
N ALA A 77 -24.15 -18.06 0.40
CA ALA A 77 -23.19 -19.13 0.71
C ALA A 77 -23.46 -19.74 2.08
N VAL A 78 -23.79 -18.92 3.10
CA VAL A 78 -24.20 -19.40 4.41
C VAL A 78 -25.43 -20.33 4.31
N LYS A 79 -26.44 -19.92 3.54
CA LYS A 79 -27.66 -20.74 3.37
C LYS A 79 -27.37 -22.03 2.61
N SER A 80 -26.44 -22.01 1.63
CA SER A 80 -25.99 -23.23 0.96
C SER A 80 -25.27 -24.18 1.91
N ASP A 81 -24.31 -23.65 2.71
CA ASP A 81 -23.60 -24.45 3.72
C ASP A 81 -24.57 -25.06 4.77
N LEU A 82 -25.57 -24.28 5.19
CA LEU A 82 -26.63 -24.78 6.07
C LEU A 82 -27.46 -25.88 5.41
N ALA A 83 -27.79 -25.73 4.12
CA ALA A 83 -28.57 -26.74 3.39
C ALA A 83 -27.79 -28.06 3.30
N ASP A 84 -26.50 -28.00 2.94
CA ASP A 84 -25.63 -29.17 2.87
C ASP A 84 -25.53 -29.86 4.24
N PHE A 85 -25.34 -29.09 5.31
CA PHE A 85 -25.32 -29.64 6.68
C PHE A 85 -26.64 -30.30 7.06
N TYR A 86 -27.79 -29.69 6.74
CA TYR A 86 -29.10 -30.23 7.05
C TYR A 86 -29.40 -31.50 6.26
N MET A 87 -29.08 -31.52 4.97
CA MET A 87 -29.24 -32.68 4.11
C MET A 87 -28.43 -33.88 4.61
N THR A 88 -27.18 -33.69 5.04
CA THR A 88 -26.36 -34.77 5.64
C THR A 88 -26.95 -35.37 6.93
N ARG A 89 -27.85 -34.62 7.59
CA ARG A 89 -28.54 -35.00 8.82
C ARG A 89 -30.01 -35.40 8.59
N GLY A 90 -30.42 -35.58 7.32
CA GLY A 90 -31.78 -35.98 6.93
C GLY A 90 -32.85 -34.92 7.24
N PHE A 91 -32.46 -33.62 7.37
CA PHE A 91 -33.39 -32.53 7.64
C PHE A 91 -33.58 -31.68 6.40
N GLN A 92 -34.82 -31.53 5.94
CA GLN A 92 -35.20 -30.73 4.77
C GLN A 92 -36.22 -29.65 5.17
N PRO A 93 -35.77 -28.53 5.74
CA PRO A 93 -36.69 -27.47 6.17
C PRO A 93 -37.12 -26.58 5.00
N GLY A 94 -38.21 -25.82 5.22
CA GLY A 94 -38.62 -24.76 4.32
C GLY A 94 -37.68 -23.54 4.39
N ALA A 95 -37.81 -22.66 3.38
CA ALA A 95 -36.93 -21.48 3.19
C ALA A 95 -36.83 -20.56 4.44
N SER A 96 -37.92 -20.40 5.17
CA SER A 96 -37.96 -19.57 6.39
C SER A 96 -37.01 -20.04 7.49
N VAL A 97 -36.71 -21.33 7.56
CA VAL A 97 -35.74 -21.87 8.52
C VAL A 97 -34.32 -21.43 8.16
N PHE A 98 -33.96 -21.49 6.89
CA PHE A 98 -32.64 -21.00 6.43
C PHE A 98 -32.45 -19.52 6.73
N GLU A 99 -33.47 -18.68 6.52
CA GLU A 99 -33.42 -17.25 6.87
C GLU A 99 -33.23 -17.03 8.36
N SER A 100 -34.02 -17.77 9.19
CA SER A 100 -33.95 -17.70 10.65
C SER A 100 -32.57 -18.13 11.16
N ASP A 101 -32.04 -19.23 10.62
CA ASP A 101 -30.79 -19.81 11.09
C ASP A 101 -29.57 -19.05 10.59
N ALA A 102 -29.59 -18.49 9.38
CA ALA A 102 -28.57 -17.58 8.93
C ALA A 102 -28.47 -16.29 9.78
N ARG A 103 -29.66 -15.76 10.21
CA ARG A 103 -29.70 -14.63 11.14
C ARG A 103 -29.19 -15.06 12.54
N ALA A 104 -29.55 -16.24 13.03
CA ALA A 104 -29.04 -16.77 14.29
C ALA A 104 -27.52 -16.95 14.26
N LEU A 105 -26.94 -17.39 13.13
CA LEU A 105 -25.48 -17.48 12.95
C LEU A 105 -24.79 -16.12 13.09
N LYS A 106 -25.32 -15.05 12.49
CA LYS A 106 -24.77 -13.69 12.66
C LYS A 106 -24.81 -13.25 14.13
N ILE A 107 -25.91 -13.51 14.83
CA ILE A 107 -26.02 -13.22 16.27
C ILE A 107 -25.00 -14.02 17.07
N TYR A 108 -24.91 -15.34 16.82
CA TYR A 108 -23.93 -16.22 17.48
C TYR A 108 -22.50 -15.74 17.26
N SER A 109 -22.16 -15.35 16.03
CA SER A 109 -20.81 -14.90 15.63
C SER A 109 -20.45 -13.50 16.15
N SER A 110 -21.29 -12.87 16.94
CA SER A 110 -21.08 -11.57 17.58
C SER A 110 -21.21 -11.61 19.11
N THR A 111 -21.10 -12.78 19.71
CA THR A 111 -21.16 -12.98 21.16
C THR A 111 -19.75 -12.94 21.79
N LYS A 112 -19.71 -12.94 23.15
CA LYS A 112 -18.43 -13.03 23.88
C LYS A 112 -17.69 -14.35 23.63
N GLN A 113 -18.40 -15.42 23.26
CA GLN A 113 -17.81 -16.74 22.96
C GLN A 113 -17.25 -16.82 21.53
N SER A 114 -17.74 -15.96 20.65
CA SER A 114 -17.24 -15.79 19.28
C SER A 114 -16.91 -14.30 19.09
N PRO A 115 -15.66 -13.90 19.32
CA PRO A 115 -15.29 -12.49 19.29
C PRO A 115 -15.51 -11.87 17.91
N GLU A 116 -15.85 -10.59 17.91
CA GLU A 116 -15.99 -9.80 16.70
C GLU A 116 -14.69 -9.81 15.88
N MET A 117 -14.83 -9.72 14.56
CA MET A 117 -13.69 -9.67 13.64
C MET A 117 -12.74 -8.54 14.02
N ALA A 118 -11.51 -8.89 14.33
CA ALA A 118 -10.47 -7.94 14.70
C ALA A 118 -9.57 -7.57 13.51
N GLU A 119 -8.73 -6.57 13.71
CA GLU A 119 -7.67 -6.23 12.75
C GLU A 119 -6.66 -7.37 12.64
N PRO A 120 -6.12 -7.63 11.43
CA PRO A 120 -5.07 -8.62 11.23
C PRO A 120 -3.86 -8.34 12.11
N LYS A 121 -3.26 -9.40 12.65
CA LYS A 121 -2.03 -9.30 13.45
C LYS A 121 -0.93 -8.60 12.63
N ALA A 122 -0.40 -7.51 13.19
CA ALA A 122 0.71 -6.79 12.58
C ALA A 122 2.03 -7.56 12.69
N GLY A 123 2.99 -7.25 11.79
CA GLY A 123 4.34 -7.81 11.85
C GLY A 123 4.42 -9.30 11.46
N VAL A 124 3.42 -9.81 10.72
CA VAL A 124 3.42 -11.17 10.21
C VAL A 124 3.14 -11.23 8.72
N ILE A 125 3.70 -12.26 8.07
CA ILE A 125 3.42 -12.61 6.68
C ILE A 125 2.67 -13.93 6.66
N ALA A 126 1.50 -13.94 6.03
CA ALA A 126 0.74 -15.18 5.82
C ALA A 126 1.22 -15.86 4.53
N PHE A 127 1.86 -17.01 4.67
CA PHE A 127 2.21 -17.93 3.60
C PHE A 127 1.13 -19.00 3.42
N ALA A 128 1.16 -19.79 2.37
CA ALA A 128 0.20 -20.86 2.17
C ALA A 128 0.29 -21.94 3.27
N ASN A 129 1.50 -22.25 3.73
CA ASN A 129 1.79 -23.30 4.71
C ASN A 129 1.97 -22.80 6.16
N GLY A 130 1.77 -21.51 6.46
CA GLY A 130 1.91 -20.98 7.82
C GLY A 130 2.14 -19.47 7.87
N VAL A 131 2.59 -18.99 9.02
CA VAL A 131 2.76 -17.58 9.33
C VAL A 131 4.20 -17.30 9.76
N TYR A 132 4.86 -16.38 9.08
CA TYR A 132 6.21 -15.90 9.41
C TYR A 132 6.10 -14.60 10.21
N SER A 133 6.77 -14.54 11.35
CA SER A 133 6.92 -13.34 12.17
C SER A 133 8.13 -12.54 11.72
N ILE A 134 7.93 -11.29 11.30
CA ILE A 134 9.02 -10.38 10.90
C ILE A 134 9.82 -9.92 12.11
N ILE A 135 9.21 -9.98 13.31
CA ILE A 135 9.80 -9.46 14.54
C ILE A 135 10.97 -10.34 15.03
N ASP A 136 10.77 -11.66 14.98
CA ASP A 136 11.72 -12.63 15.54
C ASP A 136 12.16 -13.72 14.56
N GLY A 137 11.68 -13.65 13.31
CA GLY A 137 12.02 -14.61 12.26
C GLY A 137 11.41 -16.01 12.46
N SER A 138 10.47 -16.18 13.39
CA SER A 138 9.84 -17.47 13.65
C SER A 138 8.78 -17.81 12.61
N PHE A 139 8.61 -19.11 12.35
CA PHE A 139 7.58 -19.64 11.48
C PHE A 139 6.65 -20.58 12.26
N SER A 140 5.35 -20.39 12.16
CA SER A 140 4.34 -21.15 12.91
C SER A 140 3.16 -21.53 12.03
N SER A 141 2.34 -22.46 12.51
CA SER A 141 1.07 -22.82 11.86
C SER A 141 0.08 -21.66 11.89
N HIS A 142 -0.84 -21.66 10.94
CA HIS A 142 -1.98 -20.73 10.95
C HIS A 142 -2.80 -20.87 12.21
N CYS A 143 -3.33 -19.76 12.72
CA CYS A 143 -4.32 -19.76 13.78
C CYS A 143 -5.35 -18.63 13.57
N ALA A 144 -6.57 -18.86 14.05
CA ALA A 144 -7.67 -17.91 13.89
C ALA A 144 -7.41 -16.58 14.62
N GLU A 145 -6.65 -16.60 15.70
CA GLU A 145 -6.28 -15.46 16.54
C GLU A 145 -5.36 -14.46 15.82
N ASN A 146 -4.79 -14.84 14.68
CA ASN A 146 -4.04 -13.91 13.82
C ASN A 146 -4.94 -13.00 12.99
N TRP A 147 -6.24 -13.29 12.87
CA TRP A 147 -7.25 -12.50 12.13
C TRP A 147 -6.89 -12.20 10.66
N LEU A 148 -6.01 -13.04 10.07
CA LEU A 148 -5.55 -12.85 8.68
C LEU A 148 -6.70 -13.14 7.71
N ARG A 149 -6.83 -12.29 6.68
CA ARG A 149 -7.91 -12.35 5.68
C ARG A 149 -7.44 -12.83 4.31
N SER A 150 -6.13 -12.95 4.13
CA SER A 150 -5.49 -13.48 2.92
C SER A 150 -4.12 -14.05 3.25
N HIS A 151 -3.62 -14.92 2.40
CA HIS A 151 -2.22 -15.37 2.37
C HIS A 151 -1.67 -15.19 0.95
N ASN A 152 -0.33 -15.17 0.81
CA ASN A 152 0.29 -14.93 -0.50
C ASN A 152 0.32 -16.14 -1.45
N GLY A 153 -0.12 -17.31 -1.00
CA GLY A 153 -0.12 -18.52 -1.82
C GLY A 153 1.25 -19.18 -2.02
N ILE A 154 2.30 -18.66 -1.39
CA ILE A 154 3.67 -19.17 -1.46
C ILE A 154 3.91 -20.09 -0.27
N ASP A 155 4.57 -21.24 -0.48
CA ASP A 155 5.06 -22.05 0.61
C ASP A 155 6.41 -21.52 1.10
N TYR A 156 6.47 -21.18 2.40
CA TYR A 156 7.72 -20.77 3.03
C TYR A 156 8.56 -21.99 3.41
N ALA A 157 9.83 -21.93 3.07
CA ALA A 157 10.84 -22.88 3.51
C ALA A 157 12.14 -22.15 3.86
N ALA A 158 12.93 -22.72 4.74
CA ALA A 158 14.24 -22.18 5.09
C ALA A 158 15.16 -22.12 3.87
N ALA A 159 16.12 -21.19 3.88
CA ALA A 159 17.10 -21.06 2.81
C ALA A 159 17.99 -22.31 2.72
N LEU A 160 18.34 -22.70 1.49
CA LEU A 160 19.29 -23.76 1.26
C LEU A 160 20.73 -23.25 1.49
N PRO A 161 21.66 -24.11 1.94
CA PRO A 161 23.07 -23.73 2.06
C PRO A 161 23.62 -23.24 0.71
N GLY A 162 24.27 -22.07 0.72
CA GLY A 162 24.84 -21.45 -0.48
C GLY A 162 23.84 -20.81 -1.45
N GLU A 163 22.58 -20.68 -1.07
CA GLU A 163 21.56 -20.00 -1.87
C GLU A 163 21.93 -18.53 -2.07
N THR A 164 21.98 -18.09 -3.33
CA THR A 164 22.18 -16.70 -3.72
C THR A 164 21.09 -16.28 -4.71
N LEU A 165 20.77 -14.98 -4.74
CA LEU A 165 19.74 -14.48 -5.66
C LEU A 165 20.12 -14.76 -7.11
N SER A 166 21.35 -14.47 -7.52
CA SER A 166 21.81 -14.67 -8.90
C SER A 166 21.90 -16.14 -9.32
N GLY A 167 22.27 -17.04 -8.40
CA GLY A 167 22.39 -18.46 -8.69
C GLY A 167 21.06 -19.22 -8.64
N SER A 168 20.17 -18.83 -7.71
CA SER A 168 18.94 -19.58 -7.43
C SER A 168 17.68 -18.90 -7.97
N ALA A 169 17.76 -17.61 -8.38
CA ALA A 169 16.70 -16.86 -9.04
C ALA A 169 17.26 -16.05 -10.23
N PRO A 170 17.83 -16.71 -11.26
CA PRO A 170 18.53 -16.04 -12.35
C PRO A 170 17.62 -15.17 -13.22
N HIS A 171 16.36 -15.56 -13.43
CA HIS A 171 15.42 -14.78 -14.24
C HIS A 171 15.03 -13.49 -13.52
N PHE A 172 14.73 -13.57 -12.23
CA PHE A 172 14.48 -12.40 -11.40
C PHE A 172 15.71 -11.48 -11.33
N SER A 173 16.91 -12.04 -11.12
CA SER A 173 18.15 -11.25 -11.08
C SER A 173 18.40 -10.50 -12.40
N LYS A 174 18.16 -11.15 -13.54
CA LYS A 174 18.24 -10.50 -14.86
C LYS A 174 17.24 -9.36 -15.02
N TRP A 175 15.99 -9.57 -14.61
CA TRP A 175 14.96 -8.55 -14.64
C TRP A 175 15.31 -7.38 -13.72
N LEU A 176 15.81 -7.65 -12.52
CA LEU A 176 16.21 -6.64 -11.53
C LEU A 176 17.37 -5.79 -12.08
N ALA A 177 18.42 -6.42 -12.58
CA ALA A 177 19.57 -5.73 -13.17
C ALA A 177 19.16 -4.83 -14.35
N HIS A 178 18.31 -5.35 -15.26
CA HIS A 178 17.79 -4.58 -16.40
C HIS A 178 17.03 -3.32 -15.94
N ASN A 179 16.09 -3.45 -14.99
CA ASN A 179 15.28 -2.34 -14.52
C ASN A 179 16.03 -1.36 -13.60
N ALA A 180 17.08 -1.84 -12.96
CA ALA A 180 18.02 -0.99 -12.23
C ALA A 180 19.01 -0.27 -13.13
N GLY A 181 19.13 -0.62 -14.42
CA GLY A 181 20.18 -0.10 -15.30
C GLY A 181 21.59 -0.54 -14.87
N ASN A 182 21.72 -1.72 -14.24
CA ASN A 182 22.91 -2.25 -13.59
C ASN A 182 23.45 -1.38 -12.42
N ASP A 183 22.64 -0.48 -11.88
CA ASP A 183 22.92 0.28 -10.66
C ASP A 183 22.50 -0.56 -9.43
N GLU A 184 23.48 -0.99 -8.64
CA GLU A 184 23.22 -1.79 -7.41
C GLU A 184 22.40 -1.01 -6.36
N ALA A 185 22.56 0.31 -6.26
CA ALA A 185 21.80 1.12 -5.33
C ALA A 185 20.33 1.18 -5.73
N LYS A 186 20.05 1.33 -7.03
CA LYS A 186 18.69 1.28 -7.56
C LYS A 186 18.09 -0.12 -7.44
N ALA A 187 18.87 -1.18 -7.67
CA ALA A 187 18.43 -2.56 -7.47
C ALA A 187 17.97 -2.79 -6.01
N LYS A 188 18.74 -2.34 -5.02
CA LYS A 188 18.36 -2.41 -3.59
C LYS A 188 17.07 -1.65 -3.29
N ARG A 189 16.85 -0.49 -3.93
CA ARG A 189 15.62 0.31 -3.77
C ARG A 189 14.40 -0.41 -4.40
N ILE A 190 14.56 -1.09 -5.53
CA ILE A 190 13.52 -1.93 -6.14
C ILE A 190 13.18 -3.11 -5.22
N LEU A 191 14.20 -3.78 -4.64
CA LEU A 191 13.99 -4.83 -3.64
C LEU A 191 13.26 -4.31 -2.41
N ALA A 192 13.56 -3.09 -1.95
CA ALA A 192 12.84 -2.46 -0.83
C ALA A 192 11.36 -2.21 -1.15
N ALA A 193 11.01 -1.88 -2.41
CA ALA A 193 9.61 -1.77 -2.82
C ALA A 193 8.89 -3.13 -2.79
N LEU A 194 9.54 -4.19 -3.24
CA LEU A 194 9.00 -5.55 -3.15
C LEU A 194 8.88 -6.03 -1.69
N TYR A 195 9.86 -5.69 -0.83
CA TYR A 195 9.80 -5.95 0.61
C TYR A 195 8.61 -5.24 1.26
N MET A 196 8.36 -3.96 0.95
CA MET A 196 7.20 -3.21 1.44
C MET A 196 5.88 -3.90 1.11
N VAL A 197 5.75 -4.46 -0.10
CA VAL A 197 4.57 -5.22 -0.53
C VAL A 197 4.47 -6.56 0.21
N LEU A 198 5.55 -7.35 0.27
CA LEU A 198 5.59 -8.65 0.94
C LEU A 198 5.21 -8.54 2.41
N THR A 199 5.78 -7.56 3.11
CA THR A 199 5.61 -7.34 4.55
C THR A 199 4.39 -6.47 4.88
N HIS A 200 3.67 -5.97 3.84
CA HIS A 200 2.45 -5.17 3.97
C HIS A 200 2.65 -3.89 4.82
N ARG A 201 3.69 -3.11 4.50
CA ARG A 201 4.05 -1.88 5.24
C ARG A 201 3.31 -0.64 4.73
N TYR A 202 1.97 -0.69 4.69
CA TYR A 202 1.11 0.44 4.32
C TYR A 202 1.26 1.65 5.27
N GLU A 203 1.60 1.40 6.54
CA GLU A 203 1.80 2.43 7.57
C GLU A 203 3.03 3.32 7.33
N TRP A 204 3.88 3.00 6.36
CA TRP A 204 5.00 3.87 5.98
C TRP A 204 4.56 5.15 5.30
N GLN A 205 3.29 5.24 4.93
CA GLN A 205 2.71 6.38 4.22
C GLN A 205 3.35 6.63 2.85
N LEU A 206 3.76 5.56 2.18
CA LEU A 206 4.35 5.59 0.85
C LEU A 206 3.47 4.81 -0.13
N TYR A 207 3.54 5.20 -1.40
CA TYR A 207 3.08 4.38 -2.51
C TYR A 207 4.15 4.33 -3.60
N VAL A 208 4.18 3.23 -4.34
CA VAL A 208 5.17 3.01 -5.39
C VAL A 208 4.55 3.30 -6.74
N GLU A 209 5.26 4.06 -7.56
CA GLU A 209 4.93 4.24 -8.97
C GLU A 209 6.10 3.82 -9.84
N VAL A 210 5.84 2.97 -10.83
CA VAL A 210 6.81 2.56 -11.83
C VAL A 210 6.41 3.11 -13.20
N THR A 211 7.34 3.76 -13.88
CA THR A 211 7.12 4.34 -15.21
C THR A 211 8.14 3.83 -16.22
N GLY A 212 7.84 3.96 -17.49
CA GLY A 212 8.74 3.55 -18.58
C GLY A 212 7.97 3.14 -19.82
N LYS A 213 8.67 2.96 -20.94
CA LYS A 213 8.08 2.55 -22.22
C LYS A 213 7.38 1.19 -22.14
N GLY A 214 6.50 0.89 -23.09
CA GLY A 214 5.93 -0.45 -23.24
C GLY A 214 7.04 -1.50 -23.37
N GLY A 215 6.91 -2.65 -22.67
CA GLY A 215 7.93 -3.71 -22.69
C GLY A 215 9.13 -3.51 -21.72
N SER A 216 9.17 -2.45 -20.92
CA SER A 216 10.27 -2.18 -19.97
C SER A 216 10.27 -3.04 -18.69
N GLY A 217 9.27 -3.92 -18.49
CA GLY A 217 9.22 -4.76 -17.29
C GLY A 217 8.27 -4.29 -16.18
N LYS A 218 7.50 -3.22 -16.39
CA LYS A 218 6.48 -2.72 -15.44
C LYS A 218 5.44 -3.78 -15.08
N SER A 219 4.92 -4.50 -16.10
CA SER A 219 3.93 -5.56 -15.90
C SER A 219 4.50 -6.74 -15.09
N VAL A 220 5.81 -7.02 -15.21
CA VAL A 220 6.51 -8.00 -14.38
C VAL A 220 6.55 -7.53 -12.93
N PHE A 221 6.89 -6.26 -12.69
CA PHE A 221 6.87 -5.68 -11.34
C PHE A 221 5.48 -5.77 -10.70
N MET A 222 4.43 -5.38 -11.44
CA MET A 222 3.05 -5.48 -10.96
C MET A 222 2.65 -6.92 -10.63
N SER A 223 3.05 -7.88 -11.47
CA SER A 223 2.81 -9.29 -11.24
C SER A 223 3.57 -9.83 -10.02
N LEU A 224 4.82 -9.42 -9.82
CA LEU A 224 5.60 -9.73 -8.62
C LEU A 224 4.91 -9.19 -7.36
N CYS A 225 4.47 -7.93 -7.37
CA CYS A 225 3.73 -7.34 -6.25
C CYS A 225 2.47 -8.14 -5.91
N ARG A 226 1.69 -8.56 -6.92
CA ARG A 226 0.50 -9.39 -6.73
C ARG A 226 0.83 -10.77 -6.14
N LEU A 227 1.87 -11.43 -6.65
CA LEU A 227 2.31 -12.72 -6.14
C LEU A 227 2.83 -12.63 -4.70
N LEU A 228 3.55 -11.57 -4.35
CA LEU A 228 4.07 -11.36 -2.99
C LEU A 228 2.96 -11.00 -1.98
N SER A 229 1.92 -10.28 -2.41
CA SER A 229 0.77 -9.93 -1.58
C SER A 229 -0.29 -11.04 -1.51
N GLY A 230 -0.36 -11.90 -2.53
CA GLY A 230 -1.41 -12.88 -2.76
C GLY A 230 -2.53 -12.36 -3.66
N GLU A 231 -3.05 -13.22 -4.54
CA GLU A 231 -4.10 -12.87 -5.50
C GLU A 231 -5.39 -12.40 -4.79
N ASP A 232 -5.81 -13.10 -3.74
CA ASP A 232 -7.02 -12.77 -2.96
C ASP A 232 -6.90 -11.40 -2.27
N GLY A 233 -5.71 -11.06 -1.79
CA GLY A 233 -5.39 -9.80 -1.14
C GLY A 233 -5.11 -8.64 -2.09
N SER A 234 -5.04 -8.90 -3.40
CA SER A 234 -4.72 -7.90 -4.42
C SER A 234 -5.98 -7.42 -5.15
N LYS A 235 -6.16 -6.11 -5.21
CA LYS A 235 -7.31 -5.49 -5.92
C LYS A 235 -6.81 -4.48 -6.94
N ALA A 236 -7.46 -4.48 -8.12
CA ALA A 236 -7.19 -3.49 -9.16
C ALA A 236 -8.23 -2.36 -9.09
N THR A 237 -7.78 -1.12 -9.27
CA THR A 237 -8.66 0.05 -9.35
C THR A 237 -8.04 1.15 -10.21
N THR A 238 -8.66 2.32 -10.28
CA THR A 238 -8.12 3.52 -10.92
C THR A 238 -8.19 4.71 -9.98
N LEU A 239 -7.37 5.74 -10.23
CA LEU A 239 -7.44 7.00 -9.49
C LEU A 239 -8.84 7.63 -9.56
N HIS A 240 -9.52 7.47 -10.69
CA HIS A 240 -10.87 7.96 -10.87
C HIS A 240 -11.89 7.18 -10.01
N ALA A 241 -11.79 5.85 -9.98
CA ALA A 241 -12.68 5.00 -9.20
C ALA A 241 -12.53 5.20 -7.68
N LEU A 242 -11.34 5.62 -7.20
CA LEU A 242 -11.14 5.96 -5.78
C LEU A 242 -12.01 7.13 -5.30
N ARG A 243 -12.58 7.95 -6.19
CA ARG A 243 -13.50 9.04 -5.81
C ARG A 243 -14.90 8.54 -5.47
N ASP A 244 -15.26 7.36 -5.96
CA ASP A 244 -16.57 6.78 -5.72
C ASP A 244 -16.58 5.97 -4.43
N SER A 245 -17.33 6.47 -3.44
CA SER A 245 -17.47 5.81 -2.12
C SER A 245 -18.08 4.41 -2.20
N MET A 246 -18.81 4.08 -3.28
CA MET A 246 -19.34 2.72 -3.52
C MET A 246 -18.22 1.77 -4.00
N ALA A 247 -17.33 2.25 -4.86
CA ALA A 247 -16.22 1.45 -5.38
C ALA A 247 -15.24 1.06 -4.26
N LEU A 248 -15.13 1.87 -3.20
CA LEU A 248 -14.24 1.60 -2.06
C LEU A 248 -14.64 0.35 -1.26
N GLU A 249 -15.90 -0.10 -1.29
CA GLU A 249 -16.33 -1.32 -0.59
C GLU A 249 -15.48 -2.54 -1.03
N THR A 250 -15.11 -2.61 -2.30
CA THR A 250 -14.32 -3.72 -2.85
C THR A 250 -12.87 -3.74 -2.38
N LEU A 251 -12.40 -2.65 -1.77
CA LEU A 251 -11.02 -2.45 -1.35
C LEU A 251 -10.79 -2.66 0.16
N ILE A 252 -11.85 -2.90 0.94
CA ILE A 252 -11.77 -2.94 2.42
C ILE A 252 -10.72 -3.95 2.92
N ASP A 253 -10.71 -5.16 2.34
CA ASP A 253 -9.79 -6.24 2.73
C ASP A 253 -8.54 -6.33 1.83
N ALA A 254 -8.32 -5.30 1.00
CA ALA A 254 -7.14 -5.28 0.13
C ALA A 254 -5.86 -5.11 0.94
N ARG A 255 -4.85 -5.93 0.66
CA ARG A 255 -3.46 -5.76 1.12
C ARG A 255 -2.64 -4.97 0.10
N LEU A 256 -2.99 -5.13 -1.17
CA LEU A 256 -2.36 -4.45 -2.30
C LEU A 256 -3.44 -3.87 -3.22
N ILE A 257 -3.31 -2.61 -3.52
CA ILE A 257 -4.10 -1.94 -4.56
C ILE A 257 -3.18 -1.65 -5.73
N THR A 258 -3.56 -2.16 -6.91
CA THR A 258 -2.82 -1.96 -8.15
C THR A 258 -3.59 -1.05 -9.11
N MET A 259 -2.86 -0.13 -9.75
CA MET A 259 -3.40 0.77 -10.77
C MET A 259 -2.50 0.76 -11.99
N SER A 260 -3.04 0.48 -13.17
CA SER A 260 -2.28 0.47 -14.42
C SER A 260 -2.84 1.50 -15.39
N ASP A 261 -1.97 2.07 -16.22
CA ASP A 261 -2.33 2.94 -17.34
C ASP A 261 -3.29 4.07 -16.96
N GLN A 262 -2.94 4.79 -15.87
CA GLN A 262 -3.75 5.90 -15.40
C GLN A 262 -3.66 7.07 -16.38
N PRO A 263 -4.80 7.57 -16.89
CA PRO A 263 -4.81 8.80 -17.67
C PRO A 263 -4.37 9.98 -16.79
N ALA A 264 -4.04 11.11 -17.42
CA ALA A 264 -3.78 12.36 -16.70
C ALA A 264 -4.94 12.64 -15.73
N TYR A 265 -4.63 12.72 -14.43
CA TYR A 265 -5.63 12.83 -13.37
C TYR A 265 -5.69 14.26 -12.85
N SER A 266 -6.81 14.93 -13.09
CA SER A 266 -7.06 16.31 -12.67
C SER A 266 -7.94 16.43 -11.42
N GLY A 267 -8.15 15.35 -10.70
CA GLY A 267 -9.06 15.29 -9.57
C GLY A 267 -8.39 15.45 -8.21
N ASP A 268 -9.22 15.43 -7.18
CA ASP A 268 -8.82 15.35 -5.80
C ASP A 268 -8.26 13.96 -5.47
N CYS A 269 -7.12 13.92 -4.80
CA CYS A 269 -6.46 12.70 -4.35
C CYS A 269 -6.77 12.35 -2.89
N ALA A 270 -7.89 12.84 -2.34
CA ALA A 270 -8.22 12.69 -0.92
C ALA A 270 -8.21 11.21 -0.48
N ASN A 271 -8.87 10.33 -1.22
CA ASN A 271 -8.93 8.91 -0.87
C ASN A 271 -7.59 8.19 -1.06
N LEU A 272 -6.78 8.55 -2.06
CA LEU A 272 -5.41 8.03 -2.16
C LEU A 272 -4.56 8.47 -0.96
N LYS A 273 -4.70 9.71 -0.52
CA LYS A 273 -4.01 10.23 0.68
C LYS A 273 -4.50 9.55 1.94
N ALA A 274 -5.80 9.31 2.07
CA ALA A 274 -6.40 8.64 3.21
C ALA A 274 -5.95 7.17 3.29
N ILE A 275 -5.97 6.42 2.18
CA ILE A 275 -5.48 5.04 2.11
C ILE A 275 -4.01 4.98 2.52
N THR A 276 -3.16 5.79 1.89
CA THR A 276 -1.72 5.81 2.18
C THR A 276 -1.40 6.47 3.53
N GLY A 277 -2.31 7.24 4.12
CA GLY A 277 -2.21 7.87 5.43
C GLY A 277 -2.68 6.98 6.58
N GLY A 278 -3.47 5.95 6.29
CA GLY A 278 -4.15 5.14 7.31
C GLY A 278 -5.34 5.86 7.94
N ASP A 279 -5.91 6.84 7.24
CA ASP A 279 -7.07 7.59 7.70
C ASP A 279 -8.37 6.81 7.44
N SER A 280 -9.41 7.11 8.24
CA SER A 280 -10.75 6.55 8.05
C SER A 280 -11.43 7.18 6.83
N ILE A 281 -12.10 6.36 6.04
CA ILE A 281 -12.80 6.77 4.82
C ILE A 281 -14.26 6.36 4.94
N PHE A 282 -15.18 7.25 4.59
CA PHE A 282 -16.61 6.92 4.51
C PHE A 282 -16.89 6.08 3.27
N ILE A 283 -17.45 4.90 3.50
CA ILE A 283 -17.85 3.94 2.47
C ILE A 283 -19.37 3.90 2.41
N ASN A 284 -19.93 4.01 1.22
CA ASN A 284 -21.38 4.01 1.00
C ASN A 284 -21.80 2.86 0.08
N PRO A 285 -21.93 1.63 0.60
CA PRO A 285 -22.29 0.46 -0.21
C PRO A 285 -23.70 0.58 -0.76
N LYS A 286 -23.93 0.00 -1.92
CA LYS A 286 -25.28 -0.05 -2.51
C LYS A 286 -26.22 -0.91 -1.65
N TYR A 287 -27.38 -0.37 -1.32
CA TYR A 287 -28.43 -1.03 -0.53
C TYR A 287 -28.05 -1.38 0.92
N LYS A 288 -26.97 -0.83 1.45
CA LYS A 288 -26.55 -0.99 2.86
C LYS A 288 -26.36 0.38 3.51
N LYS A 289 -26.32 0.41 4.83
CA LYS A 289 -25.97 1.64 5.58
C LYS A 289 -24.50 1.97 5.35
N GLY A 290 -24.20 3.24 5.06
CA GLY A 290 -22.82 3.72 4.99
C GLY A 290 -22.11 3.62 6.35
N PHE A 291 -20.80 3.42 6.30
CA PHE A 291 -19.95 3.28 7.48
C PHE A 291 -18.53 3.79 7.21
N ASP A 292 -17.79 4.06 8.29
CA ASP A 292 -16.39 4.44 8.20
C ASP A 292 -15.50 3.19 8.30
N ALA A 293 -14.49 3.08 7.42
CA ALA A 293 -13.50 2.02 7.47
C ALA A 293 -12.10 2.55 7.10
N LYS A 294 -11.07 1.82 7.53
CA LYS A 294 -9.70 2.01 7.04
C LYS A 294 -9.41 0.99 5.95
N ILE A 295 -8.77 1.44 4.88
CA ILE A 295 -8.25 0.58 3.82
C ILE A 295 -6.74 0.49 4.02
N ASN A 296 -6.32 -0.57 4.69
CA ASN A 296 -4.93 -0.81 5.05
C ASN A 296 -4.21 -1.53 3.90
N ALA A 297 -3.88 -0.81 2.83
CA ALA A 297 -3.30 -1.40 1.63
C ALA A 297 -2.04 -0.66 1.16
N VAL A 298 -1.06 -1.42 0.68
CA VAL A 298 0.04 -0.87 -0.12
C VAL A 298 -0.50 -0.52 -1.50
N VAL A 299 -0.16 0.66 -2.01
CA VAL A 299 -0.60 1.10 -3.34
C VAL A 299 0.57 1.06 -4.31
N VAL A 300 0.36 0.44 -5.48
CA VAL A 300 1.33 0.36 -6.57
C VAL A 300 0.69 0.81 -7.88
N VAL A 301 1.34 1.72 -8.56
CA VAL A 301 0.90 2.33 -9.82
C VAL A 301 1.90 1.99 -10.93
N ALA A 302 1.44 1.62 -12.12
CA ALA A 302 2.29 1.41 -13.28
C ALA A 302 1.75 2.19 -14.48
N ASN A 303 2.54 3.13 -14.99
CA ASN A 303 2.20 3.99 -16.10
C ASN A 303 3.31 4.02 -17.15
N ASN A 304 3.01 4.48 -18.36
CA ASN A 304 4.07 4.75 -19.35
C ASN A 304 4.81 6.03 -18.99
N GLU A 305 4.10 7.03 -18.51
CA GLU A 305 4.63 8.32 -18.05
C GLU A 305 4.20 8.57 -16.61
N PRO A 306 4.93 9.40 -15.85
CA PRO A 306 4.55 9.74 -14.48
C PRO A 306 3.13 10.34 -14.41
N ALA A 307 2.35 9.88 -13.43
CA ALA A 307 1.01 10.42 -13.21
C ALA A 307 1.07 11.93 -12.90
N VAL A 308 0.22 12.71 -13.57
CA VAL A 308 0.10 14.15 -13.34
C VAL A 308 -0.96 14.41 -12.29
N PHE A 309 -0.59 15.11 -11.24
CA PHE A 309 -1.51 15.54 -10.18
C PHE A 309 -1.65 17.06 -10.20
N THR A 310 -2.87 17.54 -10.08
CA THR A 310 -3.14 19.00 -9.99
C THR A 310 -2.94 19.57 -8.60
N GLU A 311 -2.64 18.72 -7.63
CA GLU A 311 -2.35 19.12 -6.26
C GLU A 311 -0.87 19.46 -6.09
N HIS A 312 -0.59 20.68 -5.64
CA HIS A 312 0.77 21.21 -5.50
C HIS A 312 1.18 21.48 -4.04
N ASN A 313 0.39 21.00 -3.06
CA ASN A 313 0.67 21.23 -1.63
C ASN A 313 1.61 20.19 -1.00
N GLY A 314 2.22 19.32 -1.80
CA GLY A 314 3.16 18.30 -1.34
C GLY A 314 2.53 17.06 -0.68
N GLY A 315 1.19 17.01 -0.58
CA GLY A 315 0.49 15.90 0.07
C GLY A 315 0.71 14.55 -0.62
N ILE A 316 0.70 14.54 -1.96
CA ILE A 316 0.98 13.35 -2.79
C ILE A 316 2.48 13.14 -2.95
N SER A 317 3.25 14.19 -3.27
CA SER A 317 4.68 14.08 -3.59
C SER A 317 5.49 13.42 -2.47
N ARG A 318 5.24 13.78 -1.20
CA ARG A 318 5.94 13.19 -0.04
C ARG A 318 5.67 11.69 0.16
N ARG A 319 4.63 11.15 -0.48
CA ARG A 319 4.25 9.72 -0.40
C ARG A 319 4.68 8.93 -1.62
N ARG A 320 5.03 9.60 -2.70
CA ARG A 320 5.25 9.01 -4.03
C ARG A 320 6.70 8.55 -4.19
N VAL A 321 6.92 7.26 -4.25
CA VAL A 321 8.22 6.64 -4.60
C VAL A 321 8.17 6.26 -6.06
N LEU A 322 8.85 7.03 -6.91
CA LEU A 322 8.80 6.86 -8.35
C LEU A 322 10.09 6.20 -8.85
N PHE A 323 9.93 5.12 -9.63
CA PHE A 323 10.99 4.44 -10.36
C PHE A 323 10.78 4.63 -11.86
N LYS A 324 11.83 5.00 -12.57
CA LYS A 324 11.84 4.98 -14.03
C LYS A 324 12.51 3.69 -14.49
N PHE A 325 11.73 2.79 -15.10
CA PHE A 325 12.23 1.54 -15.67
C PHE A 325 12.87 1.80 -17.02
N GLY A 326 13.86 0.97 -17.35
CA GLY A 326 14.71 1.15 -18.49
C GLY A 326 14.03 0.93 -19.86
N GLU A 327 14.84 0.72 -20.88
CA GLU A 327 14.37 0.48 -22.23
C GLU A 327 13.62 -0.84 -22.37
N PRO A 328 12.76 -0.99 -23.38
CA PRO A 328 12.06 -2.24 -23.67
C PRO A 328 13.03 -3.40 -23.90
N VAL A 329 12.63 -4.60 -23.48
CA VAL A 329 13.38 -5.83 -23.77
C VAL A 329 13.22 -6.17 -25.25
N GLU A 330 14.34 -6.31 -25.98
CA GLU A 330 14.33 -6.59 -27.43
C GLU A 330 13.61 -7.89 -27.79
N ARG A 331 13.73 -8.92 -26.97
CA ARG A 331 13.12 -10.24 -27.17
C ARG A 331 12.36 -10.65 -25.92
N PRO A 332 11.07 -10.34 -25.82
CA PRO A 332 10.23 -10.78 -24.71
C PRO A 332 10.15 -12.31 -24.65
N ASP A 333 10.31 -12.88 -23.47
CA ASP A 333 10.12 -14.31 -23.23
C ASP A 333 8.67 -14.55 -22.75
N PRO A 334 7.83 -15.27 -23.52
CA PRO A 334 6.44 -15.54 -23.11
C PRO A 334 6.33 -16.35 -21.81
N GLU A 335 7.33 -17.20 -21.52
CA GLU A 335 7.39 -18.04 -20.33
C GLU A 335 8.01 -17.32 -19.11
N PHE A 336 8.40 -16.06 -19.26
CA PHE A 336 9.18 -15.34 -18.24
C PHE A 336 8.48 -15.32 -16.87
N MET A 337 7.19 -15.02 -16.83
CA MET A 337 6.45 -15.01 -15.57
C MET A 337 6.27 -16.41 -14.96
N ALA A 338 6.18 -17.46 -15.77
CA ALA A 338 6.16 -18.82 -15.25
C ALA A 338 7.49 -19.16 -14.58
N LYS A 339 8.62 -18.78 -15.19
CA LYS A 339 9.97 -18.94 -14.61
C LYS A 339 10.12 -18.14 -13.30
N ILE A 340 9.69 -16.88 -13.28
CA ILE A 340 9.68 -16.03 -12.05
C ILE A 340 8.86 -16.70 -10.93
N LYS A 341 7.71 -17.30 -11.24
CA LYS A 341 6.89 -17.98 -10.22
C LYS A 341 7.64 -19.13 -9.53
N THR A 342 8.49 -19.85 -10.24
CA THR A 342 9.30 -20.92 -9.63
C THR A 342 10.42 -20.36 -8.74
N GLU A 343 10.85 -19.13 -8.96
CA GLU A 343 11.89 -18.45 -8.20
C GLU A 343 11.35 -17.70 -6.96
N LEU A 344 10.03 -17.55 -6.82
CA LEU A 344 9.40 -16.77 -5.73
C LEU A 344 9.89 -17.16 -4.33
N PRO A 345 10.03 -18.44 -3.96
CA PRO A 345 10.51 -18.78 -2.61
C PRO A 345 11.92 -18.25 -2.33
N VAL A 346 12.80 -18.23 -3.34
CA VAL A 346 14.16 -17.67 -3.24
C VAL A 346 14.09 -16.14 -3.10
N ILE A 347 13.27 -15.49 -3.92
CA ILE A 347 13.07 -14.04 -3.88
C ILE A 347 12.58 -13.61 -2.49
N VAL A 348 11.57 -14.30 -1.94
CA VAL A 348 11.04 -14.03 -0.60
C VAL A 348 12.11 -14.15 0.48
N ARG A 349 12.87 -15.25 0.48
CA ARG A 349 13.95 -15.48 1.45
C ARG A 349 15.04 -14.42 1.35
N HIS A 350 15.40 -14.04 0.12
CA HIS A 350 16.38 -12.97 -0.10
C HIS A 350 15.88 -11.63 0.47
N LEU A 351 14.62 -11.24 0.18
CA LEU A 351 14.04 -10.03 0.72
C LEU A 351 14.06 -10.01 2.26
N LEU A 352 13.67 -11.13 2.91
CA LEU A 352 13.62 -11.23 4.36
C LEU A 352 14.99 -11.32 5.03
N LYS A 353 16.02 -11.77 4.31
CA LYS A 353 17.39 -11.86 4.79
C LYS A 353 18.13 -10.54 4.69
N GLU A 354 17.99 -9.85 3.55
CA GLU A 354 18.81 -8.67 3.22
C GLU A 354 18.18 -7.35 3.71
N LEU A 355 16.88 -7.35 4.03
CA LEU A 355 16.14 -6.14 4.37
C LEU A 355 15.41 -6.30 5.71
N ASP A 356 15.42 -5.22 6.46
CA ASP A 356 14.52 -4.94 7.59
C ASP A 356 13.68 -3.69 7.32
N ASP A 357 12.74 -3.40 8.21
CA ASP A 357 11.82 -2.26 8.07
C ASP A 357 12.54 -0.91 7.98
N THR A 358 13.60 -0.73 8.78
CA THR A 358 14.35 0.53 8.85
C THR A 358 15.13 0.75 7.55
N THR A 359 15.85 -0.27 7.12
CA THR A 359 16.67 -0.25 5.89
C THR A 359 15.78 -0.07 4.66
N ALA A 360 14.72 -0.86 4.54
CA ALA A 360 13.83 -0.80 3.37
C ALA A 360 13.11 0.56 3.28
N LYS A 361 12.59 1.07 4.40
CA LYS A 361 11.95 2.40 4.42
C LYS A 361 12.94 3.52 4.05
N SER A 362 14.18 3.45 4.56
CA SER A 362 15.24 4.41 4.22
C SER A 362 15.56 4.39 2.72
N LEU A 363 15.70 3.20 2.11
CA LEU A 363 15.95 3.04 0.67
C LEU A 363 14.81 3.61 -0.17
N LEU A 364 13.55 3.44 0.24
CA LEU A 364 12.40 4.00 -0.45
C LEU A 364 12.35 5.54 -0.34
N ILE A 365 12.71 6.09 0.82
CA ILE A 365 12.85 7.54 0.99
C ILE A 365 13.96 8.09 0.09
N GLN A 366 15.11 7.41 0.02
CA GLN A 366 16.20 7.78 -0.89
C GLN A 366 15.74 7.75 -2.37
N GLN A 367 14.94 6.75 -2.78
CA GLN A 367 14.39 6.72 -4.13
C GLN A 367 13.38 7.86 -4.37
N ARG A 368 12.52 8.15 -3.40
CA ARG A 368 11.57 9.26 -3.49
C ARG A 368 12.26 10.59 -3.74
N ASP A 369 13.37 10.81 -3.04
CA ASP A 369 14.13 12.07 -3.03
C ASP A 369 15.29 12.07 -4.04
N SER A 370 15.41 11.04 -4.91
CA SER A 370 16.46 10.92 -5.92
C SER A 370 16.25 11.85 -7.11
N GLU A 371 17.35 12.20 -7.78
CA GLU A 371 17.30 12.95 -9.05
C GLU A 371 16.49 12.21 -10.13
N GLU A 372 16.58 10.87 -10.20
CA GLU A 372 15.73 10.07 -11.11
C GLU A 372 14.25 10.34 -10.91
N SER A 373 13.79 10.35 -9.64
CA SER A 373 12.41 10.63 -9.30
C SER A 373 12.01 12.06 -9.64
N PHE A 374 12.90 13.01 -9.40
CA PHE A 374 12.69 14.41 -9.72
C PHE A 374 12.62 14.63 -11.23
N ASP A 375 13.57 14.08 -11.99
CA ASP A 375 13.62 14.17 -13.44
C ASP A 375 12.39 13.59 -14.11
N ALA A 376 11.96 12.41 -13.65
CA ALA A 376 10.74 11.80 -14.15
C ALA A 376 9.50 12.68 -13.90
N LYS A 377 9.38 13.31 -12.74
CA LYS A 377 8.29 14.26 -12.45
C LYS A 377 8.36 15.50 -13.36
N ALA A 378 9.56 15.96 -13.68
CA ALA A 378 9.77 17.10 -14.56
C ALA A 378 9.36 16.83 -16.02
N GLU A 379 9.40 15.58 -16.48
CA GLU A 379 8.94 15.20 -17.83
C GLU A 379 7.47 15.53 -18.08
N THR A 380 6.62 15.47 -17.04
CA THR A 380 5.17 15.65 -17.16
C THR A 380 4.61 16.86 -16.43
N SER A 381 5.45 17.61 -15.71
CA SER A 381 5.03 18.74 -14.89
C SER A 381 5.86 19.98 -15.17
N SER A 382 5.23 21.01 -15.77
CA SER A 382 5.88 22.28 -16.09
C SER A 382 6.53 22.96 -14.87
N ILE A 383 5.96 22.80 -13.67
CA ILE A 383 6.53 23.42 -12.48
C ILE A 383 7.79 22.69 -11.99
N TYR A 384 7.81 21.34 -12.05
CA TYR A 384 9.03 20.57 -11.76
C TYR A 384 10.11 20.85 -12.79
N SER A 385 9.72 20.93 -14.08
CA SER A 385 10.63 21.31 -15.16
C SER A 385 11.21 22.72 -14.97
N PHE A 386 10.39 23.69 -14.58
CA PHE A 386 10.86 25.04 -14.25
C PHE A 386 11.84 25.06 -13.06
N VAL A 387 11.55 24.33 -12.00
CA VAL A 387 12.41 24.30 -10.79
C VAL A 387 13.80 23.71 -11.07
N LYS A 388 14.00 22.92 -12.14
CA LYS A 388 15.33 22.49 -12.60
C LYS A 388 16.26 23.66 -12.95
N HIS A 389 15.68 24.81 -13.32
CA HIS A 389 16.41 26.01 -13.67
C HIS A 389 16.55 27.00 -12.50
N LEU A 390 16.37 26.52 -11.26
CA LEU A 390 16.55 27.30 -10.04
C LEU A 390 17.72 26.76 -9.21
N ASP A 391 18.65 27.65 -8.87
CA ASP A 391 19.76 27.37 -7.95
C ASP A 391 19.43 27.90 -6.54
N PRO A 392 19.55 27.08 -5.48
CA PRO A 392 19.35 27.52 -4.12
C PRO A 392 20.54 28.37 -3.65
N LEU A 393 20.25 29.44 -2.95
CA LEU A 393 21.24 30.32 -2.31
C LEU A 393 21.29 30.07 -0.80
N PRO A 394 22.43 30.28 -0.14
CA PRO A 394 22.57 30.11 1.30
C PRO A 394 21.81 31.17 2.12
N ALA A 395 21.44 32.29 1.51
CA ALA A 395 20.73 33.38 2.15
C ALA A 395 19.67 33.97 1.17
N PRO A 396 18.60 34.62 1.69
CA PRO A 396 17.54 35.19 0.85
C PRO A 396 17.97 36.50 0.19
N THR A 397 18.96 36.45 -0.70
CA THR A 397 19.51 37.53 -1.48
C THR A 397 19.14 37.46 -2.96
N GLY A 398 18.49 36.42 -3.39
CA GLY A 398 18.14 36.13 -4.77
C GLY A 398 16.91 36.87 -5.29
N MET A 399 16.12 36.16 -6.12
CA MET A 399 15.00 36.76 -6.85
C MET A 399 13.81 37.10 -5.91
N ARG A 400 12.92 37.97 -6.39
CA ARG A 400 11.65 38.30 -5.77
C ARG A 400 10.53 37.42 -6.34
N MET A 401 9.42 37.22 -5.61
CA MET A 401 8.31 36.41 -6.12
C MET A 401 7.66 37.05 -7.36
N GLY A 402 7.39 38.33 -7.30
CA GLY A 402 6.60 39.03 -8.30
C GLY A 402 5.08 38.74 -8.19
N GLY A 403 4.30 39.53 -8.90
CA GLY A 403 2.86 39.34 -9.07
C GLY A 403 2.53 38.99 -10.52
N LYS A 404 1.23 38.88 -10.85
CA LYS A 404 0.79 38.79 -12.24
C LYS A 404 1.18 40.11 -12.95
N PRO A 405 1.90 40.08 -14.09
CA PRO A 405 2.21 41.28 -14.82
C PRO A 405 0.92 42.05 -15.16
N ALA A 406 0.88 43.33 -14.86
CA ALA A 406 -0.19 44.19 -15.37
C ALA A 406 0.01 44.38 -16.88
N THR A 407 -1.08 44.56 -17.61
CA THR A 407 -1.07 44.78 -19.07
C THR A 407 -0.18 45.92 -19.54
N THR A 408 0.25 46.78 -18.62
CA THR A 408 1.10 47.97 -18.85
C THR A 408 2.51 47.82 -18.28
N ASN A 409 2.84 46.79 -17.52
CA ASN A 409 4.15 46.59 -16.94
C ASN A 409 4.92 45.53 -17.74
N GLU A 410 6.15 45.89 -18.14
CA GLU A 410 7.08 44.95 -18.75
C GLU A 410 7.32 43.74 -17.85
N GLU A 411 7.32 42.54 -18.44
CA GLU A 411 7.77 41.34 -17.76
C GLU A 411 9.25 41.47 -17.41
N ARG A 412 9.61 41.10 -16.16
CA ARG A 412 10.99 41.14 -15.67
C ARG A 412 11.41 39.75 -15.18
N PRO A 413 11.64 38.82 -16.10
CA PRO A 413 11.94 37.45 -15.76
C PRO A 413 13.28 37.26 -15.03
N ARG A 414 14.19 38.22 -15.12
CA ARG A 414 15.48 38.20 -14.39
C ARG A 414 15.37 38.71 -12.94
N GLU A 415 14.26 39.38 -12.57
CA GLU A 415 14.06 39.95 -11.24
C GLU A 415 13.00 39.17 -10.44
N TYR A 416 11.97 38.63 -11.11
CA TYR A 416 10.81 38.03 -10.49
C TYR A 416 10.61 36.55 -10.91
N LEU A 417 10.58 35.66 -9.93
CA LEU A 417 10.39 34.22 -10.13
C LEU A 417 9.12 33.88 -10.92
N TYR A 418 8.01 34.58 -10.62
CA TYR A 418 6.75 34.29 -11.33
C TYR A 418 6.80 34.79 -12.78
N HIS A 419 7.50 35.90 -13.09
CA HIS A 419 7.70 36.34 -14.46
C HIS A 419 8.64 35.40 -15.22
N ALA A 420 9.69 34.87 -14.57
CA ALA A 420 10.54 33.84 -15.13
C ALA A 420 9.74 32.58 -15.46
N TYR A 421 8.86 32.14 -14.54
CA TYR A 421 7.97 31.00 -14.78
C TYR A 421 7.04 31.22 -15.98
N LEU A 422 6.46 32.42 -16.14
CA LEU A 422 5.61 32.75 -17.31
C LEU A 422 6.41 32.73 -18.61
N ALA A 423 7.61 33.27 -18.62
CA ALA A 423 8.51 33.22 -19.78
C ALA A 423 8.89 31.79 -20.15
N PHE A 424 9.22 30.96 -19.14
CA PHE A 424 9.47 29.52 -19.31
C PHE A 424 8.27 28.77 -19.91
N MET A 425 7.06 29.02 -19.38
CA MET A 425 5.81 28.42 -19.88
C MET A 425 5.57 28.80 -21.34
N GLN A 426 5.77 30.06 -21.69
CA GLN A 426 5.61 30.57 -23.06
C GLN A 426 6.61 29.93 -24.01
N TYR A 427 7.91 29.92 -23.64
CA TYR A 427 8.97 29.34 -24.44
C TYR A 427 8.76 27.87 -24.80
N ASN A 428 8.32 27.08 -23.78
CA ASN A 428 8.07 25.66 -23.95
C ASN A 428 6.67 25.33 -24.46
N GLY A 429 5.82 26.32 -24.78
CA GLY A 429 4.47 26.09 -25.26
C GLY A 429 3.49 25.49 -24.23
N PHE A 430 3.83 25.54 -22.95
CA PHE A 430 2.95 25.05 -21.89
C PHE A 430 1.74 25.94 -21.71
N GLN A 431 0.56 25.32 -21.57
CA GLN A 431 -0.70 26.02 -21.35
C GLN A 431 -1.06 26.07 -19.86
N ASN A 432 -1.93 27.02 -19.49
CA ASN A 432 -2.53 27.13 -18.16
C ASN A 432 -1.49 27.28 -17.02
N PRO A 433 -0.73 28.37 -16.96
CA PRO A 433 0.21 28.62 -15.88
C PRO A 433 -0.51 28.67 -14.51
N LEU A 434 0.17 28.22 -13.48
CA LEU A 434 -0.32 28.29 -12.10
C LEU A 434 -0.55 29.76 -11.71
N SER A 435 -1.57 30.01 -10.87
CA SER A 435 -1.69 31.32 -10.22
C SER A 435 -0.49 31.61 -9.30
N VAL A 436 -0.15 32.86 -9.06
CA VAL A 436 0.99 33.28 -8.20
C VAL A 436 1.01 32.53 -6.86
N LEU A 437 -0.17 32.37 -6.22
CA LEU A 437 -0.27 31.68 -4.94
C LEU A 437 0.06 30.19 -5.07
N LYS A 438 -0.52 29.50 -6.05
CA LYS A 438 -0.26 28.08 -6.33
C LYS A 438 1.18 27.86 -6.76
N PHE A 439 1.72 28.74 -7.59
CA PHE A 439 3.12 28.73 -8.01
C PHE A 439 4.06 28.80 -6.81
N ARG A 440 3.88 29.77 -5.92
CA ARG A 440 4.68 29.91 -4.69
C ARG A 440 4.63 28.65 -3.83
N GLN A 441 3.41 28.12 -3.60
CA GLN A 441 3.24 26.90 -2.81
C GLN A 441 3.95 25.70 -3.44
N ALA A 442 3.88 25.56 -4.77
CA ALA A 442 4.52 24.49 -5.50
C ALA A 442 6.06 24.60 -5.44
N VAL A 443 6.62 25.79 -5.68
CA VAL A 443 8.08 26.00 -5.59
C VAL A 443 8.59 25.67 -4.20
N ILE A 444 7.93 26.15 -3.14
CA ILE A 444 8.29 25.83 -1.75
C ILE A 444 8.29 24.31 -1.52
N ALA A 445 7.23 23.63 -1.95
CA ALA A 445 7.09 22.19 -1.77
C ALA A 445 8.19 21.40 -2.50
N ILE A 446 8.49 21.79 -3.76
CA ILE A 446 9.49 21.11 -4.59
C ILE A 446 10.91 21.38 -4.08
N MET A 447 11.21 22.61 -3.67
CA MET A 447 12.52 22.92 -3.08
C MET A 447 12.76 22.13 -1.80
N LYS A 448 11.73 22.01 -0.94
CA LYS A 448 11.80 21.18 0.26
C LYS A 448 11.98 19.69 -0.06
N GLU A 449 11.33 19.21 -1.11
CA GLU A 449 11.50 17.83 -1.61
C GLU A 449 12.94 17.56 -2.03
N ARG A 450 13.62 18.56 -2.59
CA ARG A 450 15.05 18.51 -2.94
C ARG A 450 16.01 18.76 -1.76
N GLY A 451 15.49 18.86 -0.55
CA GLY A 451 16.30 19.10 0.65
C GLY A 451 16.74 20.55 0.84
N HIS A 452 16.16 21.50 0.10
CA HIS A 452 16.46 22.92 0.21
C HIS A 452 15.39 23.66 1.01
N GLU A 453 15.81 24.42 1.99
CA GLU A 453 14.92 25.33 2.71
C GLU A 453 14.61 26.55 1.80
N PHE A 454 13.33 26.84 1.59
CA PHE A 454 12.91 28.02 0.84
C PHE A 454 12.66 29.17 1.82
N ALA A 455 13.65 30.01 2.00
CA ALA A 455 13.64 31.13 2.94
C ALA A 455 13.36 32.45 2.24
N ASP A 456 12.77 33.39 2.97
CA ASP A 456 12.56 34.76 2.48
C ASP A 456 12.99 35.82 3.51
N LYS A 457 13.37 37.00 3.00
CA LYS A 457 13.70 38.18 3.80
C LYS A 457 13.10 39.43 3.12
N ARG A 458 12.49 40.26 3.91
CA ARG A 458 11.95 41.55 3.44
C ARG A 458 13.04 42.62 3.41
N ASP A 459 13.17 43.31 2.27
CA ASP A 459 13.95 44.51 2.12
C ASP A 459 13.03 45.73 1.82
N SER A 460 13.62 46.88 1.47
CA SER A 460 12.86 48.12 1.19
C SER A 460 11.93 48.02 -0.03
N VAL A 461 12.15 47.07 -0.93
CA VAL A 461 11.38 46.89 -2.18
C VAL A 461 10.40 45.72 -2.10
N GLY A 462 10.62 44.74 -1.22
CA GLY A 462 9.71 43.59 -1.06
C GLY A 462 10.40 42.35 -0.51
N LEU A 463 9.78 41.16 -0.74
CA LEU A 463 10.35 39.88 -0.30
C LEU A 463 11.36 39.34 -1.32
N ARG A 464 12.56 39.08 -0.87
CA ARG A 464 13.59 38.32 -1.61
C ARG A 464 13.63 36.88 -1.11
N TYR A 465 13.89 35.98 -2.01
CA TYR A 465 14.02 34.55 -1.73
C TYR A 465 15.45 34.08 -1.90
N ASN A 466 15.77 32.94 -1.30
CA ASN A 466 17.09 32.32 -1.41
C ASN A 466 17.19 31.42 -2.65
N VAL A 467 16.72 31.89 -3.80
CA VAL A 467 16.83 31.21 -5.08
C VAL A 467 17.17 32.20 -6.20
N GLU A 468 17.91 31.74 -7.17
CA GLU A 468 18.19 32.45 -8.42
C GLU A 468 18.01 31.55 -9.63
N LEU A 469 18.05 32.09 -10.83
CA LEU A 469 17.99 31.31 -12.04
C LEU A 469 19.38 30.69 -12.32
N ALA A 470 19.37 29.39 -12.58
CA ALA A 470 20.53 28.65 -13.01
C ALA A 470 21.00 29.13 -14.40
N GLU A 471 22.26 28.85 -14.77
CA GLU A 471 22.82 29.20 -16.08
C GLU A 471 21.98 28.63 -17.24
N SER A 472 21.41 27.44 -17.05
CA SER A 472 20.49 26.77 -18.00
C SER A 472 19.22 27.59 -18.33
N ALA A 473 18.84 28.56 -17.51
CA ALA A 473 17.72 29.44 -17.80
C ALA A 473 17.99 30.41 -18.99
N SER A 474 19.24 30.60 -19.34
CA SER A 474 19.63 31.46 -20.48
C SER A 474 19.07 31.01 -21.83
N GLU A 475 18.70 29.74 -21.96
CA GLU A 475 18.11 29.17 -23.19
C GLU A 475 16.72 29.73 -23.49
N TRP A 476 15.94 30.10 -22.50
CA TRP A 476 14.56 30.54 -22.63
C TRP A 476 14.28 31.93 -22.05
N LEU A 477 15.24 32.54 -21.42
CA LEU A 477 15.11 33.91 -20.94
C LEU A 477 15.19 34.89 -22.12
N PRO A 478 14.27 35.86 -22.22
CA PRO A 478 14.33 36.92 -23.21
C PRO A 478 15.49 37.88 -22.98
#